data_20b53094a47ae2aa04506a2f374c9f6f
#
_entry.id   20b53094a47ae2aa04506a2f374c9f6f
#
_cell.length_a   1.000
_cell.length_b   1.000
_cell.length_c   1.000
_cell.angle_alpha   90.00
_cell.angle_beta   90.00
_cell.angle_gamma   90.00
#
_symmetry.space_group_name_H-M   'P 1'
#
loop_
_entity.id
_entity.type
_entity.pdbx_description
1 polymer ?
#
loop_
_entity_poly.entity_id
_entity_poly.type
_entity_poly.pdbx_seq_one_letter_code
_entity_poly.pdbx_strand_id
1 'polypeptide(L)'
;MKKYQFFYLAFFLIFLDQFIKLLVHYNMPLYSEISLIGNFIKLHHIENPGMAFGINFDFKYTKLILTLFRLFASVAIGMYLKYIIAKNFNKTFILSTTMIFSGAVGNVIDSLFYGILLNNSHKNAPFELFNGQVIDMFFIDIWEGYLPSYIPFLGDSFISLWPVFNVADSLIFIGVFILIIFQKTFFKSNKY
;
A
#
# COMPACT_ATOMS: atom_id res chain seq x y z
N MET A 1 17.69 16.41 -9.06
CA MET A 1 16.34 16.63 -9.64
C MET A 1 15.91 18.07 -9.38
N LYS A 2 15.21 18.70 -10.33
CA LYS A 2 14.54 19.99 -10.13
C LYS A 2 13.25 19.78 -9.33
N LYS A 3 12.75 20.82 -8.64
CA LYS A 3 11.59 20.71 -7.72
C LYS A 3 10.36 20.04 -8.34
N TYR A 4 10.01 20.39 -9.56
CA TYR A 4 8.84 19.82 -10.26
C TYR A 4 8.99 18.35 -10.66
N GLN A 5 10.23 17.85 -10.78
CA GLN A 5 10.48 16.46 -11.15
C GLN A 5 10.00 15.46 -10.09
N PHE A 6 9.92 15.86 -8.80
CA PHE A 6 9.37 15.03 -7.75
C PHE A 6 7.86 14.84 -7.90
N PHE A 7 7.13 15.85 -8.36
CA PHE A 7 5.70 15.73 -8.65
C PHE A 7 5.43 14.87 -9.89
N TYR A 8 6.23 15.00 -10.95
CA TYR A 8 6.14 14.09 -12.11
C TYR A 8 6.45 12.66 -11.73
N LEU A 9 7.45 12.44 -10.87
CA LEU A 9 7.75 11.11 -10.36
C LEU A 9 6.58 10.56 -9.53
N ALA A 10 6.00 11.35 -8.64
CA ALA A 10 4.83 10.92 -7.86
C ALA A 10 3.67 10.51 -8.78
N PHE A 11 3.34 11.32 -9.77
CA PHE A 11 2.29 11.01 -10.75
C PHE A 11 2.60 9.71 -11.50
N PHE A 12 3.83 9.54 -11.99
CA PHE A 12 4.25 8.34 -12.70
C PHE A 12 4.14 7.08 -11.82
N LEU A 13 4.57 7.15 -10.55
CA LEU A 13 4.50 6.03 -9.62
C LEU A 13 3.06 5.65 -9.27
N ILE A 14 2.17 6.63 -9.08
CA ILE A 14 0.74 6.40 -8.88
C ILE A 14 0.13 5.76 -10.13
N PHE A 15 0.44 6.29 -11.31
CA PHE A 15 -0.04 5.72 -12.57
C PHE A 15 0.43 4.28 -12.76
N LEU A 16 1.69 3.99 -12.46
CA LEU A 16 2.25 2.64 -12.55
C LEU A 16 1.54 1.66 -11.61
N ASP A 17 1.30 2.06 -10.36
CA ASP A 17 0.54 1.25 -9.41
C ASP A 17 -0.86 0.93 -9.92
N GLN A 18 -1.61 1.95 -10.32
CA GLN A 18 -2.97 1.80 -10.84
C GLN A 18 -3.01 0.96 -12.12
N PHE A 19 -2.07 1.18 -13.02
CA PHE A 19 -1.97 0.43 -14.27
C PHE A 19 -1.76 -1.07 -14.02
N ILE A 20 -0.83 -1.43 -13.12
CA ILE A 20 -0.56 -2.84 -12.78
C ILE A 20 -1.77 -3.48 -12.07
N LYS A 21 -2.42 -2.76 -11.15
CA LYS A 21 -3.63 -3.24 -10.47
C LYS A 21 -4.75 -3.55 -11.45
N LEU A 22 -5.00 -2.64 -12.40
CA LEU A 22 -6.02 -2.86 -13.44
C LEU A 22 -5.64 -3.99 -14.39
N LEU A 23 -4.35 -4.12 -14.77
CA LEU A 23 -3.89 -5.27 -15.56
C LEU A 23 -4.19 -6.59 -14.85
N VAL A 24 -3.89 -6.68 -13.56
CA VAL A 24 -4.17 -7.90 -12.78
C VAL A 24 -5.68 -8.15 -12.71
N HIS A 25 -6.46 -7.14 -12.35
CA HIS A 25 -7.91 -7.26 -12.22
C HIS A 25 -8.60 -7.78 -13.49
N TYR A 26 -8.20 -7.26 -14.67
CA TYR A 26 -8.84 -7.63 -15.94
C TYR A 26 -8.30 -8.91 -16.58
N ASN A 27 -7.10 -9.36 -16.21
CA ASN A 27 -6.44 -10.50 -16.86
C ASN A 27 -6.28 -11.73 -15.95
N MET A 28 -6.53 -11.61 -14.65
CA MET A 28 -6.40 -12.71 -13.71
C MET A 28 -7.72 -12.92 -12.94
N PRO A 29 -8.27 -14.13 -12.93
CA PRO A 29 -9.39 -14.44 -12.04
C PRO A 29 -9.06 -14.17 -10.58
N LEU A 30 -10.04 -13.73 -9.79
CA LEU A 30 -9.85 -13.50 -8.35
C LEU A 30 -9.40 -14.82 -7.68
N TYR A 31 -8.44 -14.73 -6.77
CA TYR A 31 -7.75 -15.83 -6.08
C TYR A 31 -6.93 -16.76 -6.98
N SER A 32 -6.69 -16.41 -8.23
CA SER A 32 -5.78 -17.18 -9.08
C SER A 32 -4.32 -16.86 -8.80
N GLU A 33 -3.45 -17.83 -9.07
CA GLU A 33 -2.00 -17.70 -8.92
C GLU A 33 -1.28 -18.00 -10.24
N ILE A 34 -0.22 -17.24 -10.52
CA ILE A 34 0.71 -17.47 -11.63
C ILE A 34 2.13 -17.47 -11.06
N SER A 35 2.84 -18.59 -11.20
CA SER A 35 4.25 -18.67 -10.78
C SER A 35 5.14 -17.85 -11.72
N LEU A 36 5.95 -16.95 -11.15
CA LEU A 36 6.91 -16.14 -11.88
C LEU A 36 8.33 -16.71 -11.78
N ILE A 37 8.77 -17.06 -10.58
CA ILE A 37 10.11 -17.63 -10.32
C ILE A 37 9.93 -18.85 -9.42
N GLY A 38 9.91 -20.04 -10.03
CA GLY A 38 9.62 -21.28 -9.32
C GLY A 38 8.31 -21.17 -8.51
N ASN A 39 8.31 -21.71 -7.30
CA ASN A 39 7.18 -21.55 -6.36
C ASN A 39 7.40 -20.39 -5.38
N PHE A 40 8.54 -19.68 -5.49
CA PHE A 40 8.93 -18.67 -4.50
C PHE A 40 8.35 -17.28 -4.77
N ILE A 41 8.24 -16.87 -6.06
CA ILE A 41 7.62 -15.58 -6.42
C ILE A 41 6.43 -15.87 -7.34
N LYS A 42 5.25 -15.42 -6.91
CA LYS A 42 4.00 -15.62 -7.62
C LYS A 42 3.27 -14.29 -7.82
N LEU A 43 2.44 -14.22 -8.85
CA LEU A 43 1.32 -13.28 -8.88
C LEU A 43 0.12 -13.99 -8.27
N HIS A 44 -0.53 -13.38 -7.29
CA HIS A 44 -1.72 -13.89 -6.63
C HIS A 44 -2.74 -12.76 -6.54
N HIS A 45 -3.81 -12.83 -7.32
CA HIS A 45 -4.84 -11.79 -7.35
C HIS A 45 -5.72 -11.85 -6.12
N ILE A 46 -5.58 -10.89 -5.22
CA ILE A 46 -6.39 -10.76 -4.00
C ILE A 46 -7.04 -9.37 -3.95
N GLU A 47 -8.29 -9.32 -3.49
CA GLU A 47 -8.96 -8.09 -3.10
C GLU A 47 -8.91 -7.94 -1.57
N ASN A 48 -8.09 -6.99 -1.10
CA ASN A 48 -7.81 -6.76 0.31
C ASN A 48 -8.73 -5.66 0.86
N PRO A 49 -9.59 -5.96 1.84
CA PRO A 49 -10.40 -4.94 2.51
C PRO A 49 -9.59 -3.93 3.32
N GLY A 50 -8.26 -4.08 3.36
CA GLY A 50 -7.34 -3.20 4.06
C GLY A 50 -7.04 -3.65 5.49
N MET A 51 -7.25 -4.91 5.76
CA MET A 51 -6.96 -5.54 7.06
C MET A 51 -5.60 -6.22 7.00
N ALA A 52 -4.69 -5.83 7.90
CA ALA A 52 -3.42 -6.52 8.04
C ALA A 52 -3.65 -7.81 8.85
N PHE A 53 -2.99 -8.91 8.42
CA PHE A 53 -2.97 -10.19 9.12
C PHE A 53 -4.34 -10.85 9.38
N GLY A 54 -5.35 -10.59 8.53
CA GLY A 54 -6.66 -11.25 8.64
C GLY A 54 -7.51 -10.81 9.85
N ILE A 55 -7.14 -9.74 10.54
CA ILE A 55 -7.93 -9.23 11.68
C ILE A 55 -9.21 -8.60 11.13
N ASN A 56 -10.32 -9.32 11.24
CA ASN A 56 -11.65 -8.84 10.88
C ASN A 56 -12.28 -8.12 12.10
N PHE A 57 -12.54 -6.84 11.93
CA PHE A 57 -13.44 -6.14 12.85
C PHE A 57 -14.86 -6.22 12.25
N ASP A 58 -15.78 -6.89 12.94
CA ASP A 58 -17.19 -7.08 12.52
C ASP A 58 -18.02 -5.79 12.57
N PHE A 59 -17.37 -4.64 12.37
CA PHE A 59 -18.04 -3.35 12.38
C PHE A 59 -18.28 -2.85 10.95
N LYS A 60 -19.54 -2.59 10.62
CA LYS A 60 -20.02 -2.19 9.29
C LYS A 60 -19.21 -1.04 8.63
N TYR A 61 -18.69 -0.11 9.42
CA TYR A 61 -17.99 1.08 8.93
C TYR A 61 -16.46 0.98 9.01
N THR A 62 -15.91 -0.19 9.35
CA THR A 62 -14.44 -0.37 9.50
C THR A 62 -13.68 0.08 8.24
N LYS A 63 -14.14 -0.36 7.07
CA LYS A 63 -13.51 0.01 5.80
C LYS A 63 -13.62 1.51 5.51
N LEU A 64 -14.76 2.13 5.77
CA LEU A 64 -14.97 3.57 5.64
C LEU A 64 -14.00 4.36 6.52
N ILE A 65 -13.88 3.99 7.79
CA ILE A 65 -12.97 4.66 8.75
C ILE A 65 -11.53 4.54 8.28
N LEU A 66 -11.12 3.34 7.84
CA LEU A 66 -9.78 3.10 7.30
C LEU A 66 -9.50 3.94 6.05
N THR A 67 -10.48 4.03 5.14
CA THR A 67 -10.36 4.84 3.92
C THR A 67 -10.23 6.33 4.24
N LEU A 68 -11.03 6.85 5.18
CA LEU A 68 -10.92 8.23 5.64
C LEU A 68 -9.56 8.49 6.30
N PHE A 69 -9.09 7.59 7.16
CA PHE A 69 -7.75 7.70 7.76
C PHE A 69 -6.66 7.74 6.68
N ARG A 70 -6.67 6.83 5.70
CA ARG A 70 -5.74 6.82 4.56
C ARG A 70 -5.78 8.12 3.76
N LEU A 71 -6.98 8.65 3.52
CA LEU A 71 -7.17 9.91 2.80
C LEU A 71 -6.54 11.08 3.55
N PHE A 72 -6.84 11.25 4.84
CA PHE A 72 -6.26 12.30 5.66
C PHE A 72 -4.74 12.18 5.77
N ALA A 73 -4.23 10.95 5.97
CA ALA A 73 -2.80 10.69 6.01
C ALA A 73 -2.12 11.07 4.67
N SER A 74 -2.71 10.70 3.54
CA SER A 74 -2.17 11.03 2.21
C SER A 74 -2.14 12.54 1.96
N VAL A 75 -3.19 13.26 2.36
CA VAL A 75 -3.23 14.73 2.28
C VAL A 75 -2.13 15.34 3.15
N ALA A 76 -1.97 14.88 4.38
CA ALA A 76 -0.93 15.37 5.30
C ALA A 76 0.48 15.12 4.74
N ILE A 77 0.75 13.90 4.21
CA ILE A 77 2.03 13.57 3.57
C ILE A 77 2.26 14.45 2.33
N GLY A 78 1.23 14.70 1.52
CA GLY A 78 1.31 15.57 0.34
C GLY A 78 1.63 17.03 0.70
N MET A 79 1.01 17.57 1.74
CA MET A 79 1.33 18.91 2.26
C MET A 79 2.78 18.96 2.78
N TYR A 80 3.21 17.93 3.50
CA TYR A 80 4.57 17.82 3.99
C TYR A 80 5.58 17.72 2.84
N LEU A 81 5.30 16.90 1.81
CA LEU A 81 6.12 16.77 0.62
C LEU A 81 6.29 18.13 -0.09
N LYS A 82 5.20 18.89 -0.28
CA LYS A 82 5.25 20.24 -0.84
C LYS A 82 6.16 21.15 0.00
N TYR A 83 6.03 21.10 1.31
CA TYR A 83 6.85 21.89 2.24
C TYR A 83 8.35 21.56 2.12
N ILE A 84 8.76 20.30 2.18
CA ILE A 84 10.17 19.91 2.12
C ILE A 84 10.80 20.19 0.74
N ILE A 85 10.02 20.09 -0.34
CA ILE A 85 10.45 20.49 -1.69
C ILE A 85 10.69 22.02 -1.74
N ALA A 86 9.77 22.81 -1.18
CA ALA A 86 9.89 24.27 -1.16
C ALA A 86 11.13 24.70 -0.36
N LYS A 87 11.42 24.03 0.76
CA LYS A 87 12.55 24.30 1.66
C LYS A 87 13.88 23.71 1.18
N ASN A 88 13.92 23.03 0.02
CA ASN A 88 15.13 22.39 -0.54
C ASN A 88 15.81 21.40 0.42
N PHE A 89 15.02 20.56 1.08
CA PHE A 89 15.56 19.46 1.90
C PHE A 89 16.46 18.53 1.07
N ASN A 90 17.16 17.62 1.74
CA ASN A 90 17.98 16.61 1.08
C ASN A 90 17.18 15.85 0.01
N LYS A 91 17.77 15.68 -1.18
CA LYS A 91 17.07 15.05 -2.33
C LYS A 91 16.63 13.62 -2.05
N THR A 92 17.44 12.83 -1.31
CA THR A 92 17.08 11.46 -0.91
C THR A 92 15.89 11.48 0.04
N PHE A 93 15.83 12.44 0.97
CA PHE A 93 14.70 12.63 1.87
C PHE A 93 13.41 12.97 1.11
N ILE A 94 13.50 13.91 0.14
CA ILE A 94 12.35 14.25 -0.72
C ILE A 94 11.93 13.04 -1.56
N LEU A 95 12.87 12.28 -2.13
CA LEU A 95 12.58 11.09 -2.93
C LEU A 95 11.85 10.02 -2.10
N SER A 96 12.33 9.72 -0.90
CA SER A 96 11.68 8.75 0.00
C SER A 96 10.27 9.18 0.36
N THR A 97 10.07 10.46 0.70
CA THR A 97 8.74 11.01 0.99
C THR A 97 7.84 10.98 -0.24
N THR A 98 8.39 11.19 -1.44
CA THR A 98 7.66 11.08 -2.71
C THR A 98 7.16 9.66 -2.93
N MET A 99 7.99 8.64 -2.67
CA MET A 99 7.59 7.23 -2.79
C MET A 99 6.47 6.89 -1.79
N ILE A 100 6.62 7.29 -0.52
CA ILE A 100 5.59 7.08 0.51
C ILE A 100 4.28 7.75 0.12
N PHE A 101 4.34 9.00 -0.35
CA PHE A 101 3.18 9.74 -0.83
C PHE A 101 2.47 9.01 -1.98
N SER A 102 3.26 8.57 -2.98
CA SER A 102 2.71 7.88 -4.16
C SER A 102 2.01 6.59 -3.79
N GLY A 103 2.62 5.76 -2.94
CA GLY A 103 2.00 4.53 -2.46
C GLY A 103 0.74 4.79 -1.62
N ALA A 104 0.79 5.79 -0.72
CA ALA A 104 -0.38 6.17 0.06
C ALA A 104 -1.56 6.60 -0.83
N VAL A 105 -1.30 7.44 -1.84
CA VAL A 105 -2.32 7.88 -2.81
C VAL A 105 -2.83 6.71 -3.66
N GLY A 106 -1.96 5.80 -4.12
CA GLY A 106 -2.36 4.61 -4.88
C GLY A 106 -3.42 3.80 -4.12
N ASN A 107 -3.13 3.42 -2.88
CA ASN A 107 -4.08 2.66 -2.05
C ASN A 107 -5.34 3.46 -1.64
N VAL A 108 -5.26 4.79 -1.62
CA VAL A 108 -6.44 5.66 -1.40
C VAL A 108 -7.35 5.63 -2.63
N ILE A 109 -6.80 5.68 -3.84
CA ILE A 109 -7.58 5.61 -5.10
C ILE A 109 -8.41 4.33 -5.13
N ASP A 110 -7.80 3.18 -4.83
CA ASP A 110 -8.53 1.91 -4.77
C ASP A 110 -9.68 1.98 -3.76
N SER A 111 -9.36 2.38 -2.54
CA SER A 111 -10.33 2.43 -1.45
C SER A 111 -11.49 3.40 -1.72
N LEU A 112 -11.25 4.50 -2.43
CA LEU A 112 -12.27 5.47 -2.80
C LEU A 112 -13.14 4.98 -3.95
N PHE A 113 -12.53 4.48 -5.02
CA PHE A 113 -13.20 4.39 -6.31
C PHE A 113 -13.45 2.96 -6.80
N TYR A 114 -12.66 1.96 -6.39
CA TYR A 114 -12.78 0.61 -6.96
C TYR A 114 -14.10 -0.08 -6.60
N GLY A 115 -14.72 0.29 -5.47
CA GLY A 115 -16.07 -0.18 -5.18
C GLY A 115 -17.05 0.13 -6.30
N ILE A 116 -17.01 1.37 -6.82
CA ILE A 116 -17.90 1.81 -7.91
C ILE A 116 -17.37 1.35 -9.28
N LEU A 117 -16.05 1.53 -9.53
CA LEU A 117 -15.50 1.33 -10.86
C LEU A 117 -15.33 -0.16 -11.23
N LEU A 118 -15.02 -0.99 -10.25
CA LEU A 118 -14.73 -2.42 -10.43
C LEU A 118 -15.76 -3.33 -9.75
N ASN A 119 -16.76 -2.75 -9.09
CA ASN A 119 -17.78 -3.47 -8.34
C ASN A 119 -17.16 -4.40 -7.26
N ASN A 120 -16.03 -3.97 -6.66
CA ASN A 120 -15.29 -4.74 -5.66
C ASN A 120 -15.47 -4.22 -4.23
N SER A 121 -16.63 -3.68 -3.90
CA SER A 121 -16.93 -3.25 -2.54
C SER A 121 -16.92 -4.40 -1.55
N HIS A 122 -16.53 -4.13 -0.31
CA HIS A 122 -16.66 -5.10 0.78
C HIS A 122 -18.15 -5.54 0.93
N LYS A 123 -18.41 -6.85 1.11
CA LYS A 123 -19.75 -7.47 1.08
C LYS A 123 -20.80 -6.78 1.96
N ASN A 124 -20.41 -6.25 3.11
CA ASN A 124 -21.32 -5.58 4.05
C ASN A 124 -21.23 -4.05 4.00
N ALA A 125 -20.64 -3.50 2.93
CA ALA A 125 -20.48 -2.05 2.80
C ALA A 125 -21.83 -1.35 2.69
N PRO A 126 -22.02 -0.22 3.38
CA PRO A 126 -23.28 0.53 3.32
C PRO A 126 -23.48 1.22 1.96
N PHE A 127 -22.41 1.45 1.21
CA PHE A 127 -22.35 2.05 -0.12
C PHE A 127 -21.01 1.71 -0.77
N GLU A 128 -20.89 1.84 -2.08
CA GLU A 128 -19.72 1.42 -2.85
C GLU A 128 -18.54 2.41 -2.75
N LEU A 129 -18.84 3.73 -2.79
CA LEU A 129 -17.83 4.77 -2.63
C LEU A 129 -17.17 4.67 -1.25
N PHE A 130 -15.85 4.87 -1.15
CA PHE A 130 -15.03 4.70 0.08
C PHE A 130 -14.90 3.26 0.61
N ASN A 131 -15.52 2.29 -0.02
CA ASN A 131 -15.52 0.90 0.42
C ASN A 131 -14.86 -0.06 -0.60
N GLY A 132 -14.16 0.47 -1.61
CA GLY A 132 -13.38 -0.32 -2.56
C GLY A 132 -12.29 -1.12 -1.88
N GLN A 133 -12.06 -2.36 -2.31
CA GLN A 133 -10.96 -3.17 -1.82
C GLN A 133 -9.68 -2.86 -2.62
N VAL A 134 -8.54 -2.95 -1.96
CA VAL A 134 -7.23 -2.76 -2.58
C VAL A 134 -6.87 -4.02 -3.34
N ILE A 135 -6.37 -3.88 -4.57
CA ILE A 135 -5.90 -5.03 -5.35
C ILE A 135 -4.45 -5.29 -5.00
N ASP A 136 -4.18 -6.48 -4.46
CA ASP A 136 -2.85 -7.00 -4.16
C ASP A 136 -2.51 -8.13 -5.12
N MET A 137 -1.21 -8.28 -5.48
CA MET A 137 -0.82 -9.27 -6.47
C MET A 137 0.55 -9.91 -6.26
N PHE A 138 1.51 -9.26 -5.62
CA PHE A 138 2.85 -9.83 -5.43
C PHE A 138 2.87 -10.71 -4.20
N PHE A 139 3.21 -11.97 -4.39
CA PHE A 139 3.34 -12.94 -3.32
C PHE A 139 4.74 -13.54 -3.29
N ILE A 140 5.38 -13.48 -2.12
CA ILE A 140 6.65 -14.13 -1.85
C ILE A 140 6.39 -15.28 -0.89
N ASP A 141 6.37 -16.49 -1.42
CA ASP A 141 6.05 -17.72 -0.68
C ASP A 141 7.29 -18.18 0.10
N ILE A 142 7.49 -17.60 1.29
CA ILE A 142 8.61 -17.95 2.18
C ILE A 142 8.16 -19.06 3.12
N TRP A 143 7.02 -18.90 3.77
CA TRP A 143 6.45 -19.85 4.69
C TRP A 143 4.98 -19.51 4.97
N GLU A 144 4.15 -20.54 4.95
CA GLU A 144 2.75 -20.48 5.35
C GLU A 144 2.44 -21.62 6.30
N GLY A 145 1.55 -21.43 7.26
CA GLY A 145 1.16 -22.48 8.17
C GLY A 145 0.25 -22.03 9.29
N TYR A 146 -0.21 -23.01 10.05
CA TYR A 146 -0.98 -22.75 11.26
C TYR A 146 -0.06 -22.45 12.43
N LEU A 147 -0.39 -21.41 13.17
CA LEU A 147 0.31 -21.12 14.42
C LEU A 147 -0.07 -22.17 15.47
N PRO A 148 0.88 -22.54 16.36
CA PRO A 148 0.59 -23.43 17.47
C PRO A 148 -0.54 -22.88 18.37
N SER A 149 -1.42 -23.74 18.85
CA SER A 149 -2.59 -23.40 19.67
C SER A 149 -2.25 -22.67 20.99
N TYR A 150 -1.01 -22.80 21.48
CA TYR A 150 -0.57 -22.12 22.71
C TYR A 150 -0.25 -20.64 22.53
N ILE A 151 -0.29 -20.09 21.32
CA ILE A 151 -0.02 -18.67 21.09
C ILE A 151 -1.28 -17.87 21.44
N PRO A 152 -1.21 -16.94 22.42
CA PRO A 152 -2.37 -16.15 22.82
C PRO A 152 -2.90 -15.33 21.63
N PHE A 153 -4.23 -15.30 21.46
CA PHE A 153 -5.00 -14.55 20.44
C PHE A 153 -4.81 -14.98 18.99
N LEU A 154 -3.76 -15.74 18.65
CA LEU A 154 -3.42 -16.13 17.27
C LEU A 154 -3.27 -17.64 17.08
N GLY A 155 -3.39 -18.43 18.15
CA GLY A 155 -3.30 -19.90 18.07
C GLY A 155 -4.32 -20.47 17.08
N ASP A 156 -3.91 -21.51 16.35
CA ASP A 156 -4.69 -22.16 15.29
C ASP A 156 -5.08 -21.27 14.09
N SER A 157 -4.56 -20.04 14.03
CA SER A 157 -4.72 -19.18 12.86
C SER A 157 -3.74 -19.57 11.77
N PHE A 158 -4.25 -19.68 10.52
CA PHE A 158 -3.38 -19.81 9.35
C PHE A 158 -2.75 -18.44 9.04
N ILE A 159 -1.43 -18.39 9.00
CA ILE A 159 -0.69 -17.18 8.63
C ILE A 159 0.28 -17.45 7.50
N SER A 160 0.43 -16.47 6.63
CA SER A 160 1.57 -16.36 5.72
C SER A 160 2.58 -15.39 6.32
N LEU A 161 3.85 -15.76 6.33
CA LEU A 161 4.92 -14.91 6.87
C LEU A 161 5.04 -13.60 6.09
N TRP A 162 4.75 -13.62 4.81
CA TRP A 162 4.75 -12.46 3.95
C TRP A 162 3.39 -12.31 3.25
N PRO A 163 2.59 -11.33 3.65
CA PRO A 163 1.28 -11.12 3.01
C PRO A 163 1.46 -10.72 1.54
N VAL A 164 0.44 -10.99 0.73
CA VAL A 164 0.38 -10.48 -0.65
C VAL A 164 0.36 -8.95 -0.61
N PHE A 165 1.08 -8.32 -1.50
CA PHE A 165 1.25 -6.86 -1.54
C PHE A 165 1.20 -6.32 -2.99
N ASN A 166 1.16 -5.00 -3.13
CA ASN A 166 1.10 -4.31 -4.41
C ASN A 166 2.27 -3.32 -4.61
N VAL A 167 2.26 -2.59 -5.72
CA VAL A 167 3.29 -1.59 -6.02
C VAL A 167 3.26 -0.45 -5.00
N ALA A 168 2.09 0.01 -4.58
CA ALA A 168 1.94 1.08 -3.60
C ALA A 168 2.56 0.69 -2.25
N ASP A 169 2.35 -0.54 -1.79
CA ASP A 169 2.94 -1.06 -0.54
C ASP A 169 4.47 -1.13 -0.66
N SER A 170 4.98 -1.58 -1.80
CA SER A 170 6.42 -1.59 -2.09
C SER A 170 7.02 -0.19 -2.02
N LEU A 171 6.34 0.80 -2.59
CA LEU A 171 6.78 2.19 -2.56
C LEU A 171 6.83 2.76 -1.13
N ILE A 172 5.80 2.48 -0.34
CA ILE A 172 5.77 2.87 1.08
C ILE A 172 6.92 2.20 1.83
N PHE A 173 7.07 0.87 1.68
CA PHE A 173 8.10 0.10 2.36
C PHE A 173 9.51 0.61 2.02
N ILE A 174 9.84 0.74 0.74
CA ILE A 174 11.16 1.23 0.29
C ILE A 174 11.38 2.67 0.75
N GLY A 175 10.38 3.54 0.64
CA GLY A 175 10.48 4.92 1.10
C GLY A 175 10.77 5.02 2.59
N VAL A 176 10.05 4.27 3.43
CA VAL A 176 10.28 4.22 4.87
C VAL A 176 11.65 3.62 5.20
N PHE A 177 12.05 2.55 4.51
CA PHE A 177 13.35 1.90 4.70
C PHE A 177 14.51 2.88 4.43
N ILE A 178 14.44 3.66 3.34
CA ILE A 178 15.43 4.70 3.03
C ILE A 178 15.45 5.77 4.13
N LEU A 179 14.28 6.22 4.64
CA LEU A 179 14.23 7.18 5.73
C LEU A 179 14.93 6.68 6.98
N ILE A 180 14.72 5.41 7.34
CA ILE A 180 15.35 4.80 8.52
C ILE A 180 16.87 4.69 8.36
N ILE A 181 17.35 4.18 7.23
CA ILE A 181 18.78 4.00 7.00
C ILE A 181 19.53 5.33 6.99
N PHE A 182 18.99 6.33 6.31
CA PHE A 182 19.66 7.61 6.11
C PHE A 182 19.28 8.69 7.13
N GLN A 183 18.50 8.36 8.19
CA GLN A 183 18.03 9.30 9.19
C GLN A 183 19.15 10.22 9.73
N LYS A 184 20.32 9.65 10.08
CA LYS A 184 21.45 10.42 10.62
C LYS A 184 21.96 11.47 9.64
N THR A 185 21.92 11.18 8.35
CA THR A 185 22.36 12.10 7.29
C THR A 185 21.37 13.26 7.13
N PHE A 186 20.08 12.98 7.26
CA PHE A 186 19.02 13.99 7.11
C PHE A 186 19.02 15.02 8.25
N PHE A 187 19.29 14.59 9.49
CA PHE A 187 19.27 15.46 10.66
C PHE A 187 20.61 16.16 10.94
N LYS A 188 21.75 15.67 10.41
CA LYS A 188 23.03 16.37 10.52
C LYS A 188 23.11 17.65 9.70
N SER A 189 22.40 17.75 8.59
CA SER A 189 22.45 18.90 7.67
C SER A 189 21.73 20.16 8.19
N ASN A 190 20.96 20.08 9.26
CA ASN A 190 20.18 21.21 9.80
C ASN A 190 20.84 21.90 11.03
N LYS A 191 22.13 21.68 11.25
CA LYS A 191 22.86 22.31 12.39
C LYS A 191 23.73 23.49 12.01
N TYR A 192 23.44 24.17 10.88
CA TYR A 192 24.10 25.44 10.53
C TYR A 192 23.09 26.46 10.02
#